data_b41c54d1cbd87a715f95d39f116ad374
#
_entry.id   b41c54d1cbd87a715f95d39f116ad374
#
_cell.length_a   1.000
_cell.length_b   1.000
_cell.length_c   1.000
_cell.angle_alpha   90.00
_cell.angle_beta   90.00
_cell.angle_gamma   90.00
#
_symmetry.space_group_name_H-M   'P 1'
#
loop_
_entity.id
_entity.type
_entity.pdbx_description
1 polymer ?
#
loop_
_entity_poly.entity_id
_entity_poly.type
_entity_poly.pdbx_seq_one_letter_code
_entity_poly.pdbx_strand_id
1 'polypeptide(L)' 'MTLSKTTEYALRILTLMAGENEKKFSSLYIHNELKIPKKYLQRLLTDLSKYGLIKSLQGRNGGFILAKKAKQYQKK' A
#
# COMPACT_ATOMS: atom_id res chain seq x y z
N MET A 1 -22.32 -8.22 5.42
CA MET A 1 -21.31 -7.56 6.17
C MET A 1 -20.68 -6.41 5.41
N THR A 2 -20.53 -5.30 6.05
CA THR A 2 -20.02 -4.12 5.39
C THR A 2 -18.58 -3.85 5.75
N LEU A 3 -17.79 -3.52 4.78
CA LEU A 3 -16.43 -3.13 5.03
C LEU A 3 -16.38 -1.65 5.34
N SER A 4 -15.53 -1.25 6.25
CA SER A 4 -15.37 0.16 6.50
C SER A 4 -14.65 0.78 5.31
N LYS A 5 -14.77 2.10 5.18
CA LYS A 5 -14.06 2.80 4.13
C LYS A 5 -12.58 2.58 4.24
N THR A 6 -12.08 2.53 5.45
CA THR A 6 -10.66 2.31 5.67
C THR A 6 -10.21 0.98 5.09
N THR A 7 -10.97 -0.06 5.35
CA THR A 7 -10.64 -1.39 4.84
C THR A 7 -10.72 -1.41 3.33
N GLU A 8 -11.74 -0.78 2.79
CA GLU A 8 -11.93 -0.72 1.36
C GLU A 8 -10.75 -0.04 0.68
N TYR A 9 -10.33 1.08 1.23
CA TYR A 9 -9.20 1.81 0.67
C TYR A 9 -7.93 0.99 0.76
N ALA A 10 -7.73 0.31 1.90
CA ALA A 10 -6.54 -0.50 2.07
C ALA A 10 -6.47 -1.60 1.03
N LEU A 11 -7.59 -2.24 0.77
CA LEU A 11 -7.63 -3.28 -0.24
C LEU A 11 -7.32 -2.74 -1.63
N ARG A 12 -7.78 -1.55 -1.92
CA ARG A 12 -7.48 -0.94 -3.21
C ARG A 12 -6.00 -0.66 -3.35
N ILE A 13 -5.38 -0.19 -2.29
CA ILE A 13 -3.95 0.09 -2.32
C ILE A 13 -3.17 -1.19 -2.56
N LEU A 14 -3.49 -2.23 -1.83
CA LEU A 14 -2.79 -3.49 -1.97
C LEU A 14 -3.00 -4.11 -3.35
N THR A 15 -4.19 -3.99 -3.88
CA THR A 15 -4.48 -4.51 -5.20
C THR A 15 -3.67 -3.78 -6.26
N LEU A 16 -3.61 -2.47 -6.14
CA LEU A 16 -2.83 -1.68 -7.09
C LEU A 16 -1.37 -2.08 -7.05
N MET A 17 -0.83 -2.21 -5.86
CA MET A 17 0.58 -2.53 -5.72
C MET A 17 0.89 -3.96 -6.14
N ALA A 18 -0.05 -4.86 -5.93
CA ALA A 18 0.16 -6.24 -6.31
C ALA A 18 0.22 -6.42 -7.82
N GLY A 19 -0.45 -5.56 -8.54
CA GLY A 19 -0.42 -5.63 -10.00
C GLY A 19 0.92 -5.32 -10.59
N GLU A 20 1.75 -4.57 -9.85
CA GLU A 20 3.09 -4.23 -10.33
C GLU A 20 4.04 -4.34 -9.18
N ASN A 21 4.21 -5.55 -8.73
CA ASN A 21 4.82 -5.76 -7.44
C ASN A 21 6.31 -5.48 -7.35
N GLU A 22 6.97 -5.10 -8.36
CA GLU A 22 8.36 -4.75 -8.21
C GLU A 22 8.61 -3.28 -8.44
N LYS A 23 7.54 -2.53 -8.37
CA LYS A 23 7.62 -1.13 -8.66
C LYS A 23 7.45 -0.33 -7.39
N LYS A 24 8.09 0.81 -7.34
CA LYS A 24 7.89 1.74 -6.23
C LYS A 24 6.68 2.62 -6.53
N PHE A 25 5.91 2.87 -5.51
CA PHE A 25 4.73 3.71 -5.65
C PHE A 25 4.87 4.90 -4.73
N SER A 26 4.72 6.09 -5.25
CA SER A 26 4.70 7.27 -4.41
C SER A 26 3.30 7.46 -3.86
N SER A 27 3.19 8.16 -2.75
CA SER A 27 1.88 8.42 -2.19
C SER A 27 1.06 9.28 -3.14
N LEU A 28 1.72 10.16 -3.86
CA LEU A 28 1.01 10.99 -4.81
C LEU A 28 0.41 10.16 -5.94
N TYR A 29 1.19 9.20 -6.44
CA TYR A 29 0.70 8.34 -7.50
C TYR A 29 -0.52 7.56 -7.02
N ILE A 30 -0.43 6.99 -5.83
CA ILE A 30 -1.54 6.22 -5.28
C ILE A 30 -2.77 7.10 -5.10
N HIS A 31 -2.54 8.31 -4.61
CA HIS A 31 -3.63 9.26 -4.42
C HIS A 31 -4.33 9.55 -5.75
N ASN A 32 -3.54 9.79 -6.78
CA ASN A 32 -4.10 10.11 -8.08
C ASN A 32 -4.83 8.95 -8.71
N GLU A 33 -4.27 7.76 -8.56
CA GLU A 33 -4.87 6.58 -9.18
C GLU A 33 -6.13 6.13 -8.48
N LEU A 34 -6.14 6.16 -7.17
CA LEU A 34 -7.24 5.63 -6.42
C LEU A 34 -8.19 6.68 -5.89
N LYS A 35 -7.82 7.95 -6.01
CA LYS A 35 -8.66 9.05 -5.54
C LYS A 35 -8.96 8.97 -4.06
N ILE A 36 -8.03 8.48 -3.29
CA ILE A 36 -8.18 8.43 -1.84
C ILE A 36 -7.71 9.75 -1.26
N PRO A 37 -8.51 10.38 -0.40
CA PRO A 37 -8.09 11.66 0.19
C PRO A 37 -6.76 11.52 0.89
N LYS A 38 -5.91 12.51 0.75
CA LYS A 38 -4.55 12.45 1.26
C LYS A 38 -4.49 12.16 2.75
N LYS A 39 -5.37 12.72 3.51
CA LYS A 39 -5.30 12.52 4.94
C LYS A 39 -5.57 11.07 5.33
N TYR A 40 -6.43 10.40 4.59
CA TYR A 40 -6.67 8.99 4.87
C TYR A 40 -5.53 8.14 4.32
N LEU A 41 -5.03 8.54 3.16
CA LEU A 41 -3.98 7.78 2.50
C LEU A 41 -2.74 7.71 3.37
N GLN A 42 -2.35 8.83 3.95
CA GLN A 42 -1.18 8.88 4.79
C GLN A 42 -1.29 7.88 5.93
N ARG A 43 -2.43 7.88 6.59
CA ARG A 43 -2.64 6.98 7.69
C ARG A 43 -2.66 5.53 7.25
N LEU A 44 -3.31 5.27 6.12
CA LEU A 44 -3.38 3.91 5.62
C LEU A 44 -2.02 3.36 5.25
N LEU A 45 -1.20 4.18 4.61
CA LEU A 45 0.14 3.73 4.25
C LEU A 45 0.96 3.43 5.49
N THR A 46 0.81 4.25 6.51
CA THR A 46 1.50 4.01 7.76
C THR A 46 1.05 2.71 8.38
N ASP A 47 -0.25 2.48 8.42
CA ASP A 47 -0.79 1.27 9.01
C ASP A 47 -0.36 0.02 8.24
N LEU A 48 -0.41 0.08 6.92
CA LEU A 48 -0.01 -1.06 6.12
C LEU A 48 1.46 -1.38 6.32
N SER A 49 2.28 -0.35 6.49
CA SER A 49 3.69 -0.56 6.78
C SER A 49 3.87 -1.22 8.14
N LYS A 50 3.11 -0.79 9.11
CA LYS A 50 3.19 -1.36 10.44
C LYS A 50 2.83 -2.83 10.44
N TYR A 51 1.86 -3.22 9.65
CA TYR A 51 1.46 -4.59 9.58
C TYR A 51 2.40 -5.43 8.73
N GLY A 52 3.36 -4.80 8.11
CA GLY A 52 4.31 -5.53 7.30
C GLY A 52 3.81 -5.91 5.93
N LEU A 53 2.74 -5.26 5.48
CA LEU A 53 2.20 -5.55 4.16
C LEU A 53 2.87 -4.76 3.07
N ILE A 54 3.37 -3.59 3.41
CA ILE A 54 4.14 -2.80 2.47
C ILE A 54 5.36 -2.27 3.20
N LYS A 55 6.33 -1.78 2.44
CA LYS A 55 7.53 -1.21 2.99
C LYS A 55 7.67 0.21 2.55
N SER A 56 8.08 1.06 3.46
CA SER A 56 8.31 2.46 3.20
C SER A 56 9.79 2.66 2.91
N LEU A 57 10.10 3.26 1.78
CA LEU A 57 11.48 3.52 1.41
C LEU A 57 11.77 4.98 1.61
N GLN A 58 12.91 5.24 2.23
CA GLN A 58 13.27 6.61 2.53
C GLN A 58 14.22 7.14 1.49
N GLY A 59 14.40 8.44 1.48
CA GLY A 59 15.35 9.05 0.62
C GLY A 59 14.73 9.76 -0.55
N ARG A 60 15.59 10.21 -1.42
CA ARG A 60 15.19 11.02 -2.54
C ARG A 60 14.22 10.31 -3.47
N ASN A 61 14.46 9.05 -3.70
CA ASN A 61 13.58 8.25 -4.54
C ASN A 61 12.73 7.33 -3.71
N GLY A 62 12.33 7.81 -2.55
CA GLY A 62 11.55 6.99 -1.67
C GLY A 62 10.17 6.70 -2.20
N GLY A 63 9.45 5.87 -1.50
CA GLY A 63 8.12 5.49 -1.89
C GLY A 63 7.71 4.27 -1.12
N PHE A 64 6.82 3.49 -1.70
CA PHE A 64 6.31 2.31 -1.04
C PHE A 64 6.38 1.14 -1.99
N ILE A 65 6.70 -0.03 -1.45
CA ILE A 65 6.70 -1.25 -2.24
C ILE A 65 5.93 -2.31 -1.47
N LEU A 66 5.44 -3.28 -2.18
CA LEU A 66 4.74 -4.38 -1.56
C LEU A 66 5.76 -5.24 -0.84
N ALA A 67 5.47 -5.60 0.40
CA ALA A 67 6.40 -6.40 1.16
C ALA A 67 6.40 -7.82 0.64
N LYS A 68 7.54 -8.44 0.70
CA LYS A 68 7.67 -9.80 0.20
C LYS A 68 7.14 -10.84 1.14
N LYS A 69 6.74 -10.44 2.31
CA LYS A 69 6.20 -11.38 3.26
C LYS A 69 5.07 -12.20 2.72
N ALA A 70 4.22 -11.58 1.93
CA ALA A 70 3.09 -12.30 1.38
C ALA A 70 3.55 -13.44 0.51
N LYS A 71 4.64 -13.26 -0.17
CA LYS A 71 5.16 -14.32 -0.99
C LYS A 71 5.69 -15.46 -0.19
N GLN A 72 6.29 -15.15 0.93
CA GLN A 72 6.85 -16.18 1.76
C GLN A 72 5.80 -17.11 2.30
N TYR A 73 4.64 -16.58 2.57
CA TYR A 73 3.57 -17.41 3.04
C TYR A 73 3.18 -18.45 2.01
N GLN A 74 3.21 -18.06 0.79
CA GLN A 74 2.79 -18.96 -0.24
C GLN A 74 3.77 -20.05 -0.51
N LYS A 75 4.97 -19.87 -0.07
CA LYS A 75 5.95 -20.87 -0.28
C LYS A 75 5.64 -22.16 0.39
N LYS A 76 4.90 -22.09 1.42
CA LYS A 76 4.59 -23.29 2.12
C LYS A 76 3.84 -24.27 1.27
#